data_ddc8a919f944af12525a597f676b5dbe
#
_entry.id   ddc8a919f944af12525a597f676b5dbe
#
_cell.length_a   1.000
_cell.length_b   1.000
_cell.length_c   1.000
_cell.angle_alpha   90.00
_cell.angle_beta   90.00
_cell.angle_gamma   90.00
#
_symmetry.space_group_name_H-M   'P 1'
#
loop_
_entity.id
_entity.type
_entity.pdbx_description
1 polymer ?
#
loop_
_entity_poly.entity_id
_entity_poly.type
_entity_poly.pdbx_seq_one_letter_code
_entity_poly.pdbx_strand_id
1 'polypeptide(L)'
;MEYLVMECGLSYAVVLDQDGRILKVPNLGYTVGQPLEDVVLLPERPAKTTLHKRLARWGTMVACLCLLLLGSWTWQSPIGTVRMQINPDVQMSVNRFDRVVALEGLNEDGTALIDGYRAYGQEMKTVSDELADRAMELGYLSAGGQITLTVDSEKGDWKTAAEELLRLSEE
;
A
#
# COMPACT_ATOMS: atom_id res chain seq x y z
N MET A 1 47.15 -31.74 23.38
CA MET A 1 47.16 -31.08 22.06
C MET A 1 48.07 -29.88 22.19
N GLU A 2 48.87 -29.63 21.19
CA GLU A 2 49.85 -28.53 21.25
C GLU A 2 49.31 -27.31 20.48
N TYR A 3 49.25 -26.18 21.17
CA TYR A 3 48.81 -24.90 20.61
C TYR A 3 49.97 -23.92 20.57
N LEU A 4 50.05 -23.11 19.51
CA LEU A 4 51.09 -22.08 19.39
C LEU A 4 50.43 -20.69 19.54
N VAL A 5 51.00 -19.88 20.46
CA VAL A 5 50.53 -18.52 20.68
C VAL A 5 51.01 -17.63 19.51
N MET A 6 50.06 -17.08 18.73
CA MET A 6 50.32 -16.24 17.59
C MET A 6 50.31 -14.76 17.92
N GLU A 7 49.40 -14.35 18.81
CA GLU A 7 49.19 -12.94 19.18
C GLU A 7 48.72 -12.84 20.62
N CYS A 8 49.16 -11.84 21.37
CA CYS A 8 48.75 -11.55 22.72
C CYS A 8 48.09 -10.17 22.83
N GLY A 9 46.79 -10.13 23.16
CA GLY A 9 46.08 -8.91 23.54
C GLY A 9 46.01 -8.76 25.05
N LEU A 10 45.49 -7.64 25.56
CA LEU A 10 45.41 -7.37 27.00
C LEU A 10 44.53 -8.39 27.77
N SER A 11 43.46 -8.92 27.17
CA SER A 11 42.51 -9.82 27.81
C SER A 11 42.36 -11.17 27.11
N TYR A 12 42.91 -11.34 25.94
CA TYR A 12 42.86 -12.60 25.17
C TYR A 12 44.21 -12.82 24.43
N ALA A 13 44.46 -14.09 24.13
CA ALA A 13 45.52 -14.48 23.20
C ALA A 13 44.89 -15.28 22.04
N VAL A 14 45.56 -15.21 20.89
CA VAL A 14 45.18 -15.97 19.68
C VAL A 14 46.18 -17.13 19.57
N VAL A 15 45.64 -18.34 19.53
CA VAL A 15 46.45 -19.56 19.42
C VAL A 15 46.10 -20.33 18.16
N LEU A 16 47.09 -20.98 17.59
CA LEU A 16 46.97 -21.87 16.43
C LEU A 16 47.00 -23.31 16.95
N ASP A 17 46.01 -24.08 16.55
CA ASP A 17 45.94 -25.54 16.82
C ASP A 17 46.74 -26.31 15.74
N GLN A 18 47.03 -27.60 16.01
CA GLN A 18 47.70 -28.51 15.06
C GLN A 18 46.91 -28.70 13.76
N ASP A 19 45.57 -28.57 13.82
CA ASP A 19 44.68 -28.62 12.65
C ASP A 19 44.65 -27.33 11.81
N GLY A 20 45.43 -26.31 12.18
CA GLY A 20 45.46 -25.01 11.51
C GLY A 20 44.30 -24.08 11.90
N ARG A 21 43.59 -24.36 12.99
CA ARG A 21 42.48 -23.55 13.48
C ARG A 21 43.00 -22.43 14.38
N ILE A 22 42.48 -21.23 14.16
CA ILE A 22 42.78 -20.07 14.99
C ILE A 22 41.71 -19.96 16.09
N LEU A 23 42.15 -20.04 17.36
CA LEU A 23 41.28 -20.04 18.53
C LEU A 23 41.59 -18.83 19.40
N LYS A 24 40.58 -18.28 20.07
CA LYS A 24 40.76 -17.25 21.10
C LYS A 24 40.68 -17.84 22.49
N VAL A 25 41.68 -17.56 23.28
CA VAL A 25 41.80 -18.03 24.67
C VAL A 25 42.01 -16.82 25.59
N PRO A 26 41.67 -16.90 26.91
CA PRO A 26 41.99 -15.85 27.85
C PRO A 26 43.53 -15.73 27.97
N ASN A 27 44.01 -14.48 27.99
CA ASN A 27 45.44 -14.26 28.20
C ASN A 27 45.82 -14.42 29.66
N LEU A 28 46.48 -15.50 29.95
CA LEU A 28 46.99 -15.82 31.31
C LEU A 28 48.48 -15.44 31.49
N GLY A 29 48.96 -14.48 30.72
CA GLY A 29 50.36 -14.04 30.73
C GLY A 29 51.22 -14.77 29.70
N TYR A 30 50.62 -15.21 28.60
CA TYR A 30 51.32 -15.88 27.51
C TYR A 30 52.21 -14.91 26.71
N THR A 31 53.22 -15.46 26.12
CA THR A 31 54.09 -14.73 25.16
C THR A 31 53.95 -15.29 23.75
N VAL A 32 54.09 -14.42 22.76
CA VAL A 32 54.03 -14.82 21.34
C VAL A 32 55.10 -15.87 21.03
N GLY A 33 54.71 -16.97 20.37
CA GLY A 33 55.58 -18.09 20.05
C GLY A 33 55.69 -19.15 21.14
N GLN A 34 54.99 -19.01 22.28
CA GLN A 34 54.94 -20.00 23.36
C GLN A 34 54.05 -21.18 22.96
N PRO A 35 54.55 -22.45 23.08
CA PRO A 35 53.72 -23.63 22.92
C PRO A 35 52.92 -23.88 24.21
N LEU A 36 51.62 -24.24 24.04
CA LEU A 36 50.75 -24.56 25.16
C LEU A 36 50.19 -25.98 24.97
N GLU A 37 50.17 -26.79 26.01
CA GLU A 37 49.66 -28.16 25.96
C GLU A 37 48.12 -28.22 26.17
N ASP A 38 47.59 -27.25 26.90
CA ASP A 38 46.15 -27.15 27.18
C ASP A 38 45.71 -25.70 27.24
N VAL A 39 44.52 -25.41 26.71
CA VAL A 39 43.96 -24.06 26.67
C VAL A 39 42.48 -24.07 27.01
N VAL A 40 42.05 -23.09 27.78
CA VAL A 40 40.64 -22.88 28.09
C VAL A 40 40.06 -22.04 26.94
N LEU A 41 39.18 -22.64 26.13
CA LEU A 41 38.53 -21.93 25.05
C LEU A 41 37.56 -20.91 25.60
N LEU A 42 37.64 -19.67 25.11
CA LEU A 42 36.58 -18.68 25.36
C LEU A 42 35.32 -19.12 24.62
N PRO A 43 34.15 -19.20 25.30
CA PRO A 43 32.93 -19.55 24.61
C PRO A 43 32.65 -18.51 23.50
N GLU A 44 32.59 -18.98 22.27
CA GLU A 44 32.13 -18.13 21.16
C GLU A 44 30.71 -17.64 21.47
N ARG A 45 30.56 -16.35 21.71
CA ARG A 45 29.20 -15.77 21.82
C ARG A 45 28.52 -16.00 20.50
N PRO A 46 27.43 -16.79 20.45
CA PRO A 46 26.71 -16.98 19.20
C PRO A 46 26.32 -15.61 18.67
N ALA A 47 26.65 -15.34 17.43
CA ALA A 47 26.31 -14.08 16.76
C ALA A 47 24.79 -13.89 16.84
N LYS A 48 24.30 -12.94 17.64
CA LYS A 48 22.87 -12.66 17.92
C LYS A 48 22.14 -12.06 16.69
N THR A 49 22.55 -12.38 15.48
CA THR A 49 22.21 -11.60 14.27
C THR A 49 21.11 -12.18 13.41
N THR A 50 20.60 -13.38 13.66
CA THR A 50 19.66 -13.99 12.72
C THR A 50 18.18 -13.75 13.04
N LEU A 51 17.82 -13.62 14.30
CA LEU A 51 16.42 -13.49 14.71
C LEU A 51 15.86 -12.10 14.36
N HIS A 52 16.61 -11.03 14.67
CA HIS A 52 16.18 -9.66 14.36
C HIS A 52 16.07 -9.39 12.86
N LYS A 53 16.97 -9.96 12.05
CA LYS A 53 16.90 -9.82 10.59
C LYS A 53 15.71 -10.57 9.99
N ARG A 54 15.36 -11.73 10.55
CA ARG A 54 14.16 -12.47 10.13
C ARG A 54 12.89 -11.75 10.56
N LEU A 55 12.79 -11.29 11.81
CA LEU A 55 11.63 -10.50 12.28
C LEU A 55 11.47 -9.20 11.48
N ALA A 56 12.54 -8.47 11.16
CA ALA A 56 12.48 -7.26 10.35
C ALA A 56 11.93 -7.54 8.95
N ARG A 57 12.33 -8.63 8.30
CA ARG A 57 11.83 -9.01 6.96
C ARG A 57 10.34 -9.38 6.98
N TRP A 58 9.87 -10.09 8.00
CA TRP A 58 8.45 -10.40 8.15
C TRP A 58 7.63 -9.17 8.52
N GLY A 59 8.17 -8.29 9.37
CA GLY A 59 7.52 -7.02 9.73
C GLY A 59 7.30 -6.10 8.53
N THR A 60 8.26 -5.99 7.61
CA THR A 60 8.09 -5.20 6.39
C THR A 60 7.02 -5.78 5.45
N MET A 61 6.94 -7.10 5.30
CA MET A 61 5.89 -7.73 4.48
C MET A 61 4.49 -7.46 5.04
N VAL A 62 4.32 -7.59 6.36
CA VAL A 62 3.03 -7.31 7.02
C VAL A 62 2.67 -5.83 6.89
N ALA A 63 3.62 -4.92 7.10
CA ALA A 63 3.38 -3.48 6.94
C ALA A 63 2.96 -3.12 5.51
N CYS A 64 3.62 -3.67 4.49
CA CYS A 64 3.23 -3.47 3.09
C CYS A 64 1.83 -4.02 2.81
N LEU A 65 1.50 -5.20 3.32
CA LEU A 65 0.16 -5.78 3.16
C LEU A 65 -0.92 -4.91 3.82
N CYS A 66 -0.67 -4.42 5.04
CA CYS A 66 -1.58 -3.50 5.73
C CYS A 66 -1.80 -2.20 4.95
N LEU A 67 -0.73 -1.62 4.38
CA LEU A 67 -0.84 -0.41 3.56
C LEU A 67 -1.65 -0.65 2.28
N LEU A 68 -1.47 -1.81 1.63
CA LEU A 68 -2.25 -2.18 0.45
C LEU A 68 -3.74 -2.37 0.79
N LEU A 69 -4.05 -3.04 1.90
CA LEU A 69 -5.43 -3.25 2.35
C LEU A 69 -6.11 -1.92 2.74
N LEU A 70 -5.43 -1.06 3.50
CA LEU A 70 -5.93 0.26 3.86
C LEU A 70 -6.11 1.16 2.62
N GLY A 71 -5.15 1.14 1.70
CA GLY A 71 -5.24 1.87 0.43
C GLY A 71 -6.42 1.40 -0.43
N SER A 72 -6.61 0.08 -0.55
CA SER A 72 -7.73 -0.50 -1.28
C SER A 72 -9.08 -0.14 -0.64
N TRP A 73 -9.17 -0.19 0.68
CA TRP A 73 -10.40 0.18 1.39
C TRP A 73 -10.74 1.66 1.21
N THR A 74 -9.77 2.57 1.35
CA THR A 74 -10.00 4.00 1.12
C THR A 74 -10.36 4.32 -0.33
N TRP A 75 -9.86 3.55 -1.28
CA TRP A 75 -10.21 3.70 -2.70
C TRP A 75 -11.65 3.29 -3.00
N GLN A 76 -12.14 2.21 -2.39
CA GLN A 76 -13.49 1.68 -2.62
C GLN A 76 -14.57 2.37 -1.78
N SER A 77 -14.19 3.11 -0.72
CA SER A 77 -15.16 3.76 0.17
C SER A 77 -15.75 5.00 -0.49
N PRO A 78 -17.05 5.03 -0.81
CA PRO A 78 -17.71 6.21 -1.31
C PRO A 78 -17.80 7.27 -0.21
N ILE A 79 -17.68 8.54 -0.57
CA ILE A 79 -17.91 9.68 0.33
C ILE A 79 -19.12 10.50 -0.04
N GLY A 80 -19.67 10.26 -1.22
CA GLY A 80 -20.88 10.90 -1.68
C GLY A 80 -21.45 10.19 -2.89
N THR A 81 -22.65 10.60 -3.25
CA THR A 81 -23.39 10.11 -4.41
C THR A 81 -23.79 11.28 -5.29
N VAL A 82 -23.72 11.07 -6.58
CA VAL A 82 -24.25 11.99 -7.59
C VAL A 82 -25.36 11.28 -8.32
N ARG A 83 -26.55 11.86 -8.29
CA ARG A 83 -27.73 11.37 -8.99
C ARG A 83 -28.01 12.24 -10.19
N MET A 84 -28.07 11.60 -11.35
CA MET A 84 -28.43 12.22 -12.61
C MET A 84 -29.87 11.87 -12.95
N GLN A 85 -30.74 12.88 -12.96
CA GLN A 85 -32.15 12.75 -13.26
C GLN A 85 -32.45 13.38 -14.63
N ILE A 86 -32.54 12.52 -15.63
CA ILE A 86 -32.89 12.93 -17.01
C ILE A 86 -34.19 12.22 -17.44
N ASN A 87 -34.55 11.11 -16.79
CA ASN A 87 -35.37 10.00 -17.32
C ASN A 87 -34.70 9.37 -18.56
N PRO A 88 -33.54 8.76 -18.39
CA PRO A 88 -33.14 7.78 -17.33
C PRO A 88 -32.67 8.39 -16.01
N ASP A 89 -32.82 7.61 -14.92
CA ASP A 89 -32.40 7.96 -13.57
C ASP A 89 -31.22 7.07 -13.16
N VAL A 90 -30.07 7.70 -12.94
CA VAL A 90 -28.79 7.00 -12.67
C VAL A 90 -28.13 7.60 -11.43
N GLN A 91 -27.58 6.76 -10.59
CA GLN A 91 -26.81 7.16 -9.40
C GLN A 91 -25.39 6.66 -9.51
N MET A 92 -24.42 7.53 -9.30
CA MET A 92 -23.01 7.19 -9.18
C MET A 92 -22.51 7.43 -7.76
N SER A 93 -21.77 6.47 -7.21
CA SER A 93 -21.06 6.61 -5.93
C SER A 93 -19.62 7.03 -6.21
N VAL A 94 -19.14 8.04 -5.47
CA VAL A 94 -17.85 8.69 -5.74
C VAL A 94 -16.98 8.64 -4.47
N ASN A 95 -15.70 8.33 -4.65
CA ASN A 95 -14.73 8.32 -3.55
C ASN A 95 -14.10 9.70 -3.34
N ARG A 96 -13.22 9.82 -2.33
CA ARG A 96 -12.50 11.07 -1.98
C ARG A 96 -11.55 11.60 -3.07
N PHE A 97 -11.33 10.86 -4.14
CA PHE A 97 -10.47 11.22 -5.27
C PHE A 97 -11.30 11.58 -6.51
N ASP A 98 -12.59 11.87 -6.34
CA ASP A 98 -13.55 12.15 -7.40
C ASP A 98 -13.65 11.05 -8.46
N ARG A 99 -13.38 9.78 -8.02
CA ARG A 99 -13.48 8.60 -8.87
C ARG A 99 -14.74 7.82 -8.58
N VAL A 100 -15.41 7.40 -9.65
CA VAL A 100 -16.61 6.58 -9.57
C VAL A 100 -16.25 5.18 -9.09
N VAL A 101 -16.89 4.73 -8.01
CA VAL A 101 -16.70 3.39 -7.42
C VAL A 101 -17.90 2.48 -7.63
N ALA A 102 -19.08 3.04 -7.87
CA ALA A 102 -20.26 2.29 -8.28
C ALA A 102 -21.15 3.16 -9.17
N LEU A 103 -21.86 2.52 -10.10
CA LEU A 103 -22.82 3.14 -10.99
C LEU A 103 -24.07 2.25 -11.04
N GLU A 104 -25.22 2.82 -10.76
CA GLU A 104 -26.49 2.10 -10.65
C GLU A 104 -27.59 2.83 -11.43
N GLY A 105 -28.35 2.10 -12.25
CA GLY A 105 -29.59 2.58 -12.83
C GLY A 105 -30.75 2.45 -11.83
N LEU A 106 -31.44 3.57 -11.54
CA LEU A 106 -32.53 3.59 -10.57
C LEU A 106 -33.88 3.26 -11.21
N ASN A 107 -33.96 3.26 -12.54
CA ASN A 107 -35.13 2.84 -13.32
C ASN A 107 -34.70 1.98 -14.52
N GLU A 108 -35.66 1.48 -15.29
CA GLU A 108 -35.40 0.62 -16.44
C GLU A 108 -34.55 1.34 -17.51
N ASP A 109 -34.86 2.60 -17.80
CA ASP A 109 -34.12 3.42 -18.77
C ASP A 109 -32.69 3.73 -18.26
N GLY A 110 -32.52 3.99 -16.96
CA GLY A 110 -31.21 4.16 -16.33
C GLY A 110 -30.34 2.90 -16.41
N THR A 111 -30.96 1.73 -16.19
CA THR A 111 -30.29 0.44 -16.36
C THR A 111 -29.88 0.21 -17.81
N ALA A 112 -30.73 0.55 -18.77
CA ALA A 112 -30.42 0.45 -20.19
C ALA A 112 -29.34 1.45 -20.62
N LEU A 113 -29.32 2.66 -20.05
CA LEU A 113 -28.30 3.69 -20.33
C LEU A 113 -26.90 3.21 -19.91
N ILE A 114 -26.77 2.56 -18.76
CA ILE A 114 -25.48 2.11 -18.23
C ILE A 114 -25.08 0.70 -18.70
N ASP A 115 -25.90 0.01 -19.46
CA ASP A 115 -25.60 -1.34 -19.93
C ASP A 115 -24.31 -1.35 -20.79
N GLY A 116 -23.37 -2.21 -20.41
CA GLY A 116 -22.04 -2.31 -21.04
C GLY A 116 -21.10 -1.12 -20.79
N TYR A 117 -21.51 -0.11 -20.01
CA TYR A 117 -20.66 1.03 -19.65
C TYR A 117 -19.76 0.73 -18.43
N ARG A 118 -18.49 1.14 -18.47
CA ARG A 118 -17.51 0.89 -17.42
C ARG A 118 -17.10 2.19 -16.74
N ALA A 119 -17.80 2.59 -15.69
CA ALA A 119 -17.52 3.80 -14.94
C ALA A 119 -16.44 3.63 -13.84
N TYR A 120 -16.19 2.41 -13.38
CA TYR A 120 -15.32 2.18 -12.22
C TYR A 120 -13.91 2.75 -12.40
N GLY A 121 -13.48 3.60 -11.46
CA GLY A 121 -12.19 4.26 -11.45
C GLY A 121 -12.06 5.46 -12.38
N GLN A 122 -13.08 5.77 -13.17
CA GLN A 122 -13.12 6.97 -14.00
C GLN A 122 -13.45 8.21 -13.15
N GLU A 123 -13.14 9.38 -13.66
CA GLU A 123 -13.44 10.65 -13.03
C GLU A 123 -14.94 10.95 -13.11
N MET A 124 -15.54 11.42 -12.02
CA MET A 124 -16.97 11.72 -11.90
C MET A 124 -17.46 12.62 -13.04
N LYS A 125 -16.71 13.71 -13.35
CA LYS A 125 -17.05 14.62 -14.42
C LYS A 125 -17.10 13.93 -15.79
N THR A 126 -16.06 13.17 -16.12
CA THR A 126 -15.98 12.41 -17.39
C THR A 126 -17.17 11.45 -17.54
N VAL A 127 -17.50 10.72 -16.45
CA VAL A 127 -18.64 9.81 -16.48
C VAL A 127 -19.96 10.54 -16.65
N SER A 128 -20.12 11.72 -16.02
CA SER A 128 -21.34 12.53 -16.18
C SER A 128 -21.50 13.02 -17.62
N ASP A 129 -20.42 13.51 -18.21
CA ASP A 129 -20.43 14.00 -19.59
C ASP A 129 -20.72 12.87 -20.61
N GLU A 130 -20.02 11.72 -20.43
CA GLU A 130 -20.23 10.55 -21.31
C GLU A 130 -21.63 9.92 -21.16
N LEU A 131 -22.23 9.95 -19.98
CA LEU A 131 -23.60 9.48 -19.78
C LEU A 131 -24.63 10.46 -20.39
N ALA A 132 -24.36 11.77 -20.34
CA ALA A 132 -25.20 12.77 -21.00
C ALA A 132 -25.18 12.59 -22.53
N ASP A 133 -23.98 12.42 -23.10
CA ASP A 133 -23.82 12.17 -24.55
C ASP A 133 -24.56 10.88 -24.97
N ARG A 134 -24.38 9.81 -24.20
CA ARG A 134 -25.06 8.53 -24.45
C ARG A 134 -26.58 8.63 -24.32
N ALA A 135 -27.08 9.44 -23.37
CA ALA A 135 -28.50 9.70 -23.24
C ALA A 135 -29.08 10.45 -24.46
N MET A 136 -28.28 11.37 -25.06
CA MET A 136 -28.63 12.03 -26.30
C MET A 136 -28.64 11.05 -27.49
N GLU A 137 -27.63 10.19 -27.61
CA GLU A 137 -27.54 9.17 -28.66
C GLU A 137 -28.73 8.19 -28.64
N LEU A 138 -29.15 7.78 -27.43
CA LEU A 138 -30.26 6.87 -27.23
C LEU A 138 -31.63 7.57 -27.31
N GLY A 139 -31.66 8.89 -27.46
CA GLY A 139 -32.88 9.69 -27.62
C GLY A 139 -33.63 9.97 -26.29
N TYR A 140 -33.00 9.71 -25.14
CA TYR A 140 -33.56 10.07 -23.85
C TYR A 140 -33.45 11.57 -23.55
N LEU A 141 -32.48 12.26 -24.14
CA LEU A 141 -32.27 13.69 -24.01
C LEU A 141 -32.32 14.36 -25.38
N SER A 142 -33.15 15.38 -25.50
CA SER A 142 -33.21 16.23 -26.70
C SER A 142 -32.21 17.39 -26.58
N ALA A 143 -31.74 17.93 -27.68
CA ALA A 143 -30.89 19.12 -27.66
C ALA A 143 -31.60 20.28 -26.93
N GLY A 144 -31.00 20.77 -25.87
CA GLY A 144 -31.59 21.77 -24.97
C GLY A 144 -32.42 21.20 -23.81
N GLY A 145 -32.44 19.89 -23.63
CA GLY A 145 -33.03 19.24 -22.45
C GLY A 145 -32.24 19.59 -21.17
N GLN A 146 -32.95 19.66 -20.04
CA GLN A 146 -32.33 19.93 -18.74
C GLN A 146 -31.91 18.63 -18.06
N ILE A 147 -30.66 18.59 -17.59
CA ILE A 147 -30.11 17.55 -16.75
C ILE A 147 -30.15 18.06 -15.31
N THR A 148 -30.76 17.33 -14.40
CA THR A 148 -30.69 17.67 -12.98
C THR A 148 -29.67 16.78 -12.31
N LEU A 149 -28.56 17.36 -11.87
CA LEU A 149 -27.54 16.69 -11.08
C LEU A 149 -27.75 17.01 -9.60
N THR A 150 -27.98 15.99 -8.79
CA THR A 150 -28.12 16.13 -7.34
C THR A 150 -26.95 15.48 -6.66
N VAL A 151 -26.20 16.26 -5.88
CA VAL A 151 -25.05 15.77 -5.10
C VAL A 151 -25.48 15.59 -3.66
N ASP A 152 -25.29 14.39 -3.13
CA ASP A 152 -25.53 14.07 -1.72
C ASP A 152 -24.26 13.53 -1.06
N SER A 153 -23.90 14.10 0.10
CA SER A 153 -22.73 13.69 0.88
C SER A 153 -22.88 14.15 2.32
N GLU A 154 -22.42 13.34 3.25
CA GLU A 154 -22.26 13.73 4.66
C GLU A 154 -21.11 14.76 4.86
N LYS A 155 -20.22 14.91 3.87
CA LYS A 155 -19.09 15.85 3.91
C LYS A 155 -19.45 17.10 3.11
N GLY A 156 -19.84 18.16 3.82
CA GLY A 156 -20.26 19.44 3.22
C GLY A 156 -19.23 20.06 2.28
N ASP A 157 -17.94 20.02 2.64
CA ASP A 157 -16.86 20.59 1.84
C ASP A 157 -16.73 19.90 0.48
N TRP A 158 -16.84 18.56 0.45
CA TRP A 158 -16.80 17.79 -0.80
C TRP A 158 -18.06 18.04 -1.64
N LYS A 159 -19.22 18.13 -0.99
CA LYS A 159 -20.49 18.40 -1.70
C LYS A 159 -20.41 19.73 -2.48
N THR A 160 -19.96 20.79 -1.86
CA THR A 160 -19.82 22.11 -2.48
C THR A 160 -18.83 22.06 -3.66
N ALA A 161 -17.69 21.40 -3.48
CA ALA A 161 -16.68 21.25 -4.53
C ALA A 161 -17.21 20.43 -5.72
N ALA A 162 -17.96 19.36 -5.47
CA ALA A 162 -18.55 18.51 -6.48
C ALA A 162 -19.66 19.23 -7.26
N GLU A 163 -20.50 20.00 -6.59
CA GLU A 163 -21.53 20.84 -7.21
C GLU A 163 -20.90 21.92 -8.12
N GLU A 164 -19.83 22.56 -7.70
CA GLU A 164 -19.10 23.55 -8.51
C GLU A 164 -18.45 22.91 -9.74
N LEU A 165 -17.84 21.74 -9.58
CA LEU A 165 -17.17 21.02 -10.67
C LEU A 165 -18.17 20.57 -11.75
N LEU A 166 -19.35 20.11 -11.35
CA LEU A 166 -20.41 19.71 -12.27
C LEU A 166 -21.06 20.92 -12.97
N ARG A 167 -21.18 22.05 -12.28
CA ARG A 167 -21.73 23.28 -12.86
C ARG A 167 -20.87 23.87 -13.98
N LEU A 168 -19.54 23.68 -13.91
CA LEU A 168 -18.62 24.10 -14.96
C LEU A 168 -18.71 23.25 -16.24
N SER A 169 -19.39 22.11 -16.19
CA SER A 169 -19.62 21.25 -17.38
C SER A 169 -20.90 21.59 -18.16
N GLU A 170 -21.75 22.44 -17.60
CA GLU A 170 -23.03 22.87 -18.24
C GLU A 170 -22.88 24.12 -19.16
N GLU A 171 -21.69 24.79 -19.13
CA GLU A 171 -21.35 25.90 -20.02
C GLU A 171 -20.67 25.43 -21.32
#